data_dac5d2f3d67eb1c69b0d80f41bde0282
#
_entry.id   dac5d2f3d67eb1c69b0d80f41bde0282
#
_cell.length_a   1.000
_cell.length_b   1.000
_cell.length_c   1.000
_cell.angle_alpha   90.00
_cell.angle_beta   90.00
_cell.angle_gamma   90.00
#
_symmetry.space_group_name_H-M   'P 1'
#
loop_
_entity.id
_entity.type
_entity.pdbx_description
1 polymer ?
#
loop_
_entity_poly.entity_id
_entity_poly.type
_entity_poly.pdbx_seq_one_letter_code
_entity_poly.pdbx_strand_id
1 'polypeptide(L)'
;MIRFSTAGESHGEALIALISGLPAGVPVDLDFVNRELWRRQQGYGRGGRMKIETDKAHILSGVRHGKTIGSPIAIEIVNRDWKNWEEKLPVEAGDPAKHQPVASPRPGHADLAGALKYNFPDARYVLERASARESAGRVAAGAFAKLFLRTLGIEVASHVIRVGRVELDRAAAWDEIAAVAAKDEIVLSCVDAATEARMKEEVEEVSRTGDTVGGVFEVVAHGVPAGLGTYANWDERLDGLLAWSVMSLQAVKAVEIGRGVTAAESFGSKVHDPIHYAAEPTGQPTRFTRPQNNAGGIEGGVSNGEDIVVRGYLKPISTLRRPLESVRFDTREATSASYERSDICVVPAAGVAAEAMVALTVAGLAQQKFGGDSVLELKRNFDGYIEQIRAY
;
A
#
# COMPACT_ATOMS: atom_id res chain seq x y z
N MET A 1 8.94 -11.62 14.72
CA MET A 1 8.16 -10.47 14.18
C MET A 1 8.73 -10.06 12.83
N ILE A 2 7.89 -9.98 11.80
CA ILE A 2 8.29 -9.51 10.47
C ILE A 2 8.61 -8.01 10.54
N ARG A 3 9.75 -7.60 9.97
CA ARG A 3 10.18 -6.21 9.88
C ARG A 3 10.65 -5.94 8.45
N PHE A 4 10.46 -4.71 7.99
CA PHE A 4 11.01 -4.29 6.71
C PHE A 4 11.56 -2.86 6.81
N SER A 5 12.47 -2.54 5.92
CA SER A 5 12.95 -1.19 5.68
C SER A 5 13.18 -0.98 4.18
N THR A 6 13.12 0.29 3.77
CA THR A 6 13.39 0.70 2.39
C THR A 6 14.48 1.75 2.36
N ALA A 7 15.31 1.72 1.33
CA ALA A 7 16.33 2.72 1.04
C ALA A 7 16.29 3.12 -0.44
N GLY A 8 17.08 4.12 -0.81
CA GLY A 8 17.16 4.62 -2.19
C GLY A 8 16.33 5.86 -2.44
N GLU A 9 16.69 6.57 -3.48
CA GLU A 9 16.14 7.84 -3.93
C GLU A 9 15.39 7.65 -5.24
N SER A 10 14.49 8.60 -5.55
CA SER A 10 13.66 8.56 -6.77
C SER A 10 14.50 8.49 -8.04
N HIS A 11 15.60 9.22 -8.10
CA HIS A 11 16.55 9.27 -9.22
C HIS A 11 17.95 8.75 -8.83
N GLY A 12 18.08 8.00 -7.72
CA GLY A 12 19.28 7.26 -7.36
C GLY A 12 19.42 5.97 -8.19
N GLU A 13 20.49 5.23 -7.98
CA GLU A 13 20.84 4.02 -8.75
C GLU A 13 19.78 2.92 -8.64
N ALA A 14 19.31 2.68 -7.43
CA ALA A 14 18.30 1.65 -7.13
C ALA A 14 17.46 1.99 -5.91
N LEU A 15 16.33 1.30 -5.79
CA LEU A 15 15.59 1.19 -4.54
C LEU A 15 15.92 -0.16 -3.91
N ILE A 16 16.05 -0.17 -2.59
CA ILE A 16 16.32 -1.38 -1.81
C ILE A 16 15.15 -1.63 -0.86
N ALA A 17 14.74 -2.88 -0.75
CA ALA A 17 13.89 -3.37 0.32
C ALA A 17 14.64 -4.45 1.11
N LEU A 18 14.61 -4.35 2.44
CA LEU A 18 15.15 -5.36 3.34
C LEU A 18 14.01 -5.91 4.21
N ILE A 19 13.84 -7.23 4.19
CA ILE A 19 12.80 -7.92 4.97
C ILE A 19 13.47 -8.91 5.90
N SER A 20 13.03 -8.96 7.15
CA SER A 20 13.50 -9.95 8.14
C SER A 20 12.32 -10.54 8.92
N GLY A 21 12.50 -11.75 9.47
CA GLY A 21 11.51 -12.43 10.29
C GLY A 21 10.48 -13.27 9.53
N LEU A 22 10.65 -13.45 8.22
CA LEU A 22 9.90 -14.46 7.48
C LEU A 22 10.43 -15.86 7.80
N PRO A 23 9.56 -16.86 8.03
CA PRO A 23 9.99 -18.23 8.31
C PRO A 23 10.70 -18.86 7.10
N ALA A 24 11.56 -19.84 7.35
CA ALA A 24 12.14 -20.65 6.30
C ALA A 24 11.07 -21.50 5.60
N GLY A 25 11.23 -21.69 4.28
CA GLY A 25 10.38 -22.57 3.49
C GLY A 25 9.17 -21.91 2.84
N VAL A 26 9.00 -20.58 2.94
CA VAL A 26 7.97 -19.87 2.13
C VAL A 26 8.32 -20.01 0.66
N PRO A 27 7.44 -20.56 -0.19
CA PRO A 27 7.65 -20.60 -1.63
C PRO A 27 7.72 -19.18 -2.19
N VAL A 28 8.75 -18.89 -2.97
CA VAL A 28 8.96 -17.59 -3.59
C VAL A 28 8.73 -17.69 -5.09
N ASP A 29 7.64 -17.11 -5.54
CA ASP A 29 7.30 -16.91 -6.94
C ASP A 29 7.78 -15.50 -7.36
N LEU A 30 8.86 -15.44 -8.13
CA LEU A 30 9.44 -14.17 -8.60
C LEU A 30 8.52 -13.48 -9.64
N ASP A 31 7.79 -14.24 -10.42
CA ASP A 31 6.84 -13.69 -11.40
C ASP A 31 5.68 -13.00 -10.67
N PHE A 32 5.22 -13.58 -9.57
CA PHE A 32 4.25 -12.91 -8.70
C PHE A 32 4.80 -11.59 -8.11
N VAL A 33 6.04 -11.59 -7.59
CA VAL A 33 6.67 -10.36 -7.05
C VAL A 33 6.76 -9.29 -8.14
N ASN A 34 7.19 -9.67 -9.34
CA ASN A 34 7.29 -8.76 -10.49
C ASN A 34 5.91 -8.29 -10.98
N ARG A 35 4.87 -9.13 -10.87
CA ARG A 35 3.50 -8.73 -11.17
C ARG A 35 2.98 -7.66 -10.21
N GLU A 36 3.24 -7.79 -8.93
CA GLU A 36 2.86 -6.77 -7.95
C GLU A 36 3.55 -5.42 -8.22
N LEU A 37 4.83 -5.44 -8.56
CA LEU A 37 5.56 -4.25 -8.99
C LEU A 37 4.96 -3.65 -10.28
N TRP A 38 4.61 -4.49 -11.25
CA TRP A 38 3.94 -4.07 -12.48
C TRP A 38 2.56 -3.46 -12.19
N ARG A 39 1.72 -4.08 -11.34
CA ARG A 39 0.41 -3.55 -10.92
C ARG A 39 0.54 -2.13 -10.35
N ARG A 40 1.54 -1.89 -9.50
CA ARG A 40 1.81 -0.56 -8.95
C ARG A 40 2.09 0.50 -10.03
N GLN A 41 2.63 0.11 -11.16
CA GLN A 41 2.96 1.03 -12.25
C GLN A 41 1.76 1.33 -13.17
N GLN A 42 0.69 0.55 -13.12
CA GLN A 42 -0.48 0.69 -13.96
C GLN A 42 -1.42 1.81 -13.48
N GLY A 43 -2.45 2.10 -14.27
CA GLY A 43 -3.51 3.05 -13.99
C GLY A 43 -3.63 4.15 -15.02
N TYR A 44 -4.84 4.65 -15.23
CA TYR A 44 -5.12 5.77 -16.11
C TYR A 44 -4.72 7.11 -15.45
N GLY A 45 -4.19 8.02 -16.24
CA GLY A 45 -3.69 9.31 -15.72
C GLY A 45 -2.25 9.26 -15.21
N ARG A 46 -1.52 8.16 -15.47
CA ARG A 46 -0.10 8.02 -15.09
C ARG A 46 0.80 8.85 -16.02
N GLY A 47 1.85 9.43 -15.44
CA GLY A 47 2.83 10.24 -16.16
C GLY A 47 3.79 9.43 -17.03
N GLY A 48 4.51 10.13 -17.92
CA GLY A 48 5.44 9.52 -18.88
C GLY A 48 6.58 8.71 -18.27
N ARG A 49 6.93 8.92 -16.99
CA ARG A 49 7.97 8.15 -16.30
C ARG A 49 7.65 6.66 -16.21
N MET A 50 6.36 6.30 -16.09
CA MET A 50 5.92 4.89 -16.04
C MET A 50 6.21 4.11 -17.33
N LYS A 51 6.50 4.81 -18.45
CA LYS A 51 6.92 4.20 -19.72
C LYS A 51 8.43 3.86 -19.74
N ILE A 52 9.23 4.53 -18.89
CA ILE A 52 10.68 4.34 -18.80
C ILE A 52 11.00 3.25 -17.77
N GLU A 53 10.39 3.35 -16.60
CA GLU A 53 10.61 2.43 -15.49
C GLU A 53 9.80 1.15 -15.70
N THR A 54 10.48 0.01 -15.74
CA THR A 54 9.87 -1.31 -15.66
C THR A 54 10.46 -2.01 -14.45
N ASP A 55 9.79 -1.86 -13.32
CA ASP A 55 10.27 -2.39 -12.05
C ASP A 55 10.36 -3.90 -12.07
N LYS A 56 11.53 -4.42 -11.70
CA LYS A 56 11.76 -5.84 -11.48
C LYS A 56 12.56 -6.02 -10.20
N ALA A 57 12.18 -7.01 -9.42
CA ALA A 57 12.88 -7.37 -8.20
C ALA A 57 14.10 -8.24 -8.52
N HIS A 58 15.26 -7.82 -8.03
CA HIS A 58 16.48 -8.62 -8.01
C HIS A 58 16.75 -9.04 -6.56
N ILE A 59 16.60 -10.34 -6.27
CA ILE A 59 16.77 -10.88 -4.91
C ILE A 59 18.25 -11.17 -4.68
N LEU A 60 18.87 -10.47 -3.74
CA LEU A 60 20.29 -10.59 -3.41
C LEU A 60 20.57 -11.66 -2.35
N SER A 61 19.65 -11.82 -1.38
CA SER A 61 19.83 -12.73 -0.24
C SER A 61 18.50 -13.29 0.27
N GLY A 62 18.57 -14.26 1.19
CA GLY A 62 17.42 -14.76 1.95
C GLY A 62 16.55 -15.79 1.22
N VAL A 63 16.80 -16.05 -0.07
CA VAL A 63 16.06 -17.03 -0.90
C VAL A 63 17.05 -17.96 -1.60
N ARG A 64 16.79 -19.26 -1.56
CA ARG A 64 17.56 -20.27 -2.30
C ARG A 64 16.61 -21.35 -2.82
N HIS A 65 16.80 -21.81 -4.04
CA HIS A 65 15.96 -22.80 -4.69
C HIS A 65 14.46 -22.49 -4.61
N GLY A 66 14.09 -21.20 -4.81
CA GLY A 66 12.70 -20.76 -4.79
C GLY A 66 12.02 -20.76 -3.41
N LYS A 67 12.79 -20.80 -2.30
CA LYS A 67 12.24 -20.76 -0.94
C LYS A 67 13.04 -19.83 -0.04
N THR A 68 12.37 -19.19 0.92
CA THR A 68 13.03 -18.45 2.00
C THR A 68 13.86 -19.39 2.87
N ILE A 69 14.95 -18.86 3.44
CA ILE A 69 15.87 -19.65 4.29
C ILE A 69 15.94 -19.11 5.74
N GLY A 70 14.98 -18.26 6.15
CA GLY A 70 14.92 -17.69 7.51
C GLY A 70 15.87 -16.51 7.75
N SER A 71 16.76 -16.19 6.81
CA SER A 71 17.66 -15.04 6.89
C SER A 71 17.04 -13.78 6.27
N PRO A 72 17.60 -12.57 6.52
CA PRO A 72 17.13 -11.35 5.87
C PRO A 72 17.15 -11.44 4.35
N ILE A 73 16.07 -10.94 3.73
CA ILE A 73 15.88 -10.88 2.28
C ILE A 73 16.19 -9.46 1.84
N ALA A 74 17.22 -9.28 1.02
CA ALA A 74 17.54 -8.01 0.38
C ALA A 74 17.06 -8.06 -1.08
N ILE A 75 16.32 -7.03 -1.48
CA ILE A 75 15.75 -6.88 -2.83
C ILE A 75 16.22 -5.55 -3.38
N GLU A 76 16.77 -5.59 -4.58
CA GLU A 76 17.14 -4.42 -5.36
C GLU A 76 16.12 -4.20 -6.49
N ILE A 77 15.76 -2.93 -6.74
CA ILE A 77 14.93 -2.50 -7.87
C ILE A 77 15.69 -1.37 -8.56
N VAL A 78 16.33 -1.66 -9.68
CA VAL A 78 17.15 -0.71 -10.44
C VAL A 78 16.30 0.42 -11.02
N ASN A 79 16.76 1.65 -10.87
CA ASN A 79 16.18 2.83 -11.53
C ASN A 79 16.80 3.00 -12.92
N ARG A 80 16.01 2.81 -13.98
CA ARG A 80 16.49 2.94 -15.37
C ARG A 80 16.85 4.37 -15.76
N ASP A 81 16.26 5.34 -15.09
CA ASP A 81 16.54 6.77 -15.32
C ASP A 81 17.84 7.24 -14.66
N TRP A 82 18.49 6.41 -13.81
CA TRP A 82 19.74 6.75 -13.10
C TRP A 82 20.83 7.30 -13.98
N LYS A 83 21.07 6.72 -15.14
CA LYS A 83 22.08 7.19 -16.10
C LYS A 83 21.95 8.65 -16.54
N ASN A 84 20.76 9.25 -16.37
CA ASN A 84 20.51 10.67 -16.63
C ASN A 84 20.77 11.56 -15.39
N TRP A 85 21.02 10.92 -14.24
CA TRP A 85 21.13 11.57 -12.94
C TRP A 85 22.46 11.33 -12.23
N GLU A 86 23.26 10.35 -12.62
CA GLU A 86 24.51 9.97 -11.96
C GLU A 86 25.50 11.12 -11.77
N GLU A 87 25.59 12.05 -12.74
CA GLU A 87 26.42 13.25 -12.61
C GLU A 87 25.77 14.39 -11.82
N LYS A 88 24.43 14.38 -11.69
CA LYS A 88 23.65 15.43 -11.01
C LYS A 88 23.44 15.12 -9.53
N LEU A 89 23.40 13.84 -9.18
CA LEU A 89 23.21 13.32 -7.83
C LEU A 89 24.24 12.22 -7.49
N PRO A 90 25.54 12.49 -7.71
CA PRO A 90 26.58 11.50 -7.38
C PRO A 90 26.62 11.23 -5.88
N VAL A 91 27.08 10.02 -5.49
CA VAL A 91 27.34 9.67 -4.09
C VAL A 91 28.62 10.39 -3.61
N GLU A 92 29.62 10.49 -4.46
CA GLU A 92 30.85 11.24 -4.21
C GLU A 92 30.59 12.75 -4.29
N ALA A 93 31.59 13.56 -3.93
CA ALA A 93 31.49 15.02 -3.90
C ALA A 93 31.00 15.64 -5.22
N GLY A 94 31.41 15.06 -6.36
CA GLY A 94 30.97 15.48 -7.70
C GLY A 94 31.28 16.91 -8.04
N ASP A 95 30.65 17.40 -9.12
CA ASP A 95 30.71 18.80 -9.57
C ASP A 95 29.45 19.53 -9.09
N PRO A 96 29.55 20.48 -8.14
CA PRO A 96 28.39 21.22 -7.64
C PRO A 96 27.62 22.01 -8.73
N ALA A 97 28.26 22.35 -9.85
CA ALA A 97 27.60 23.04 -10.95
C ALA A 97 26.58 22.16 -11.71
N LYS A 98 26.67 20.84 -11.57
CA LYS A 98 25.73 19.88 -12.16
C LYS A 98 24.50 19.63 -11.29
N HIS A 99 24.49 20.09 -10.02
CA HIS A 99 23.34 19.96 -9.15
C HIS A 99 22.10 20.62 -9.74
N GLN A 100 20.97 19.94 -9.68
CA GLN A 100 19.67 20.46 -10.12
C GLN A 100 18.79 20.79 -8.92
N PRO A 101 18.81 22.03 -8.42
CA PRO A 101 18.04 22.41 -7.24
C PRO A 101 16.54 22.41 -7.50
N VAL A 102 15.76 22.11 -6.48
CA VAL A 102 14.32 22.39 -6.42
C VAL A 102 14.17 23.69 -5.62
N ALA A 103 14.26 24.82 -6.32
CA ALA A 103 14.44 26.14 -5.72
C ALA A 103 13.16 26.72 -5.08
N SER A 104 11.97 26.25 -5.48
CA SER A 104 10.69 26.68 -4.92
C SER A 104 9.85 25.47 -4.46
N PRO A 105 9.46 25.42 -3.17
CA PRO A 105 8.74 24.27 -2.63
C PRO A 105 7.33 24.16 -3.21
N ARG A 106 6.88 22.92 -3.41
CA ARG A 106 5.52 22.63 -3.86
C ARG A 106 4.55 22.63 -2.67
N PRO A 107 3.47 23.43 -2.70
CA PRO A 107 2.42 23.36 -1.68
C PRO A 107 1.84 21.94 -1.57
N GLY A 108 1.67 21.46 -0.34
CA GLY A 108 1.16 20.10 -0.08
C GLY A 108 2.18 18.97 -0.25
N HIS A 109 3.43 19.24 -0.60
CA HIS A 109 4.54 18.28 -0.61
C HIS A 109 5.43 18.45 0.64
N ALA A 110 6.36 17.53 0.85
CA ALA A 110 7.31 17.59 1.97
C ALA A 110 8.40 18.64 1.79
N ASP A 111 8.51 19.30 0.63
CA ASP A 111 9.62 20.13 0.18
C ASP A 111 10.07 21.15 1.23
N LEU A 112 9.17 22.03 1.68
CA LEU A 112 9.51 23.07 2.65
C LEU A 112 9.80 22.47 4.03
N ALA A 113 8.90 21.65 4.53
CA ALA A 113 9.04 21.07 5.87
C ALA A 113 10.29 20.16 5.98
N GLY A 114 10.59 19.41 4.94
CA GLY A 114 11.78 18.56 4.88
C GLY A 114 13.07 19.39 4.76
N ALA A 115 13.10 20.42 3.92
CA ALA A 115 14.26 21.31 3.79
C ALA A 115 14.56 22.02 5.11
N LEU A 116 13.54 22.53 5.80
CA LEU A 116 13.69 23.13 7.14
C LEU A 116 14.20 22.11 8.18
N LYS A 117 13.64 20.89 8.19
CA LYS A 117 14.01 19.84 9.14
C LYS A 117 15.48 19.46 9.05
N TYR A 118 15.99 19.32 7.83
CA TYR A 118 17.35 18.82 7.56
C TYR A 118 18.34 19.94 7.21
N ASN A 119 17.90 21.21 7.25
CA ASN A 119 18.69 22.38 6.91
C ASN A 119 19.29 22.33 5.49
N PHE A 120 18.48 21.90 4.52
CA PHE A 120 18.88 21.88 3.11
C PHE A 120 18.66 23.24 2.46
N PRO A 121 19.55 23.68 1.54
CA PRO A 121 19.41 24.95 0.84
C PRO A 121 18.29 24.96 -0.22
N ASP A 122 17.86 23.79 -0.68
CA ASP A 122 16.77 23.55 -1.61
C ASP A 122 16.06 22.23 -1.29
N ALA A 123 15.00 21.89 -2.03
CA ALA A 123 14.21 20.70 -1.75
C ALA A 123 14.60 19.46 -2.57
N ARG A 124 15.73 19.45 -3.31
CA ARG A 124 16.10 18.30 -4.17
C ARG A 124 16.17 16.99 -3.39
N TYR A 125 16.93 16.95 -2.29
CA TYR A 125 17.09 15.72 -1.52
C TYR A 125 15.82 15.30 -0.79
N VAL A 126 14.98 16.28 -0.41
CA VAL A 126 13.64 15.97 0.15
C VAL A 126 12.76 15.32 -0.90
N LEU A 127 12.72 15.86 -2.12
CA LEU A 127 11.95 15.30 -3.24
C LEU A 127 12.37 13.87 -3.53
N GLU A 128 13.68 13.61 -3.56
CA GLU A 128 14.24 12.31 -3.89
C GLU A 128 13.70 11.19 -2.96
N ARG A 129 13.68 11.44 -1.65
CA ARG A 129 13.23 10.43 -0.68
C ARG A 129 11.73 10.48 -0.39
N ALA A 130 11.08 11.64 -0.43
CA ALA A 130 9.63 11.78 -0.19
C ALA A 130 8.78 11.33 -1.39
N SER A 131 9.40 11.03 -2.52
CA SER A 131 8.73 10.57 -3.73
C SER A 131 7.97 9.25 -3.50
N ALA A 132 6.77 9.14 -4.10
CA ALA A 132 6.02 7.89 -4.13
C ALA A 132 6.74 6.74 -4.86
N ARG A 133 7.88 7.01 -5.51
CA ARG A 133 8.77 5.99 -6.09
C ARG A 133 9.23 4.98 -5.02
N GLU A 134 9.43 5.41 -3.79
CA GLU A 134 9.79 4.58 -2.63
C GLU A 134 8.81 3.42 -2.40
N SER A 135 7.53 3.60 -2.77
CA SER A 135 6.51 2.56 -2.62
C SER A 135 6.80 1.28 -3.40
N ALA A 136 7.69 1.31 -4.42
CA ALA A 136 8.13 0.09 -5.10
C ALA A 136 8.87 -0.87 -4.14
N GLY A 137 9.70 -0.34 -3.24
CA GLY A 137 10.33 -1.14 -2.18
C GLY A 137 9.30 -1.75 -1.22
N ARG A 138 8.26 -0.98 -0.84
CA ARG A 138 7.17 -1.51 0.00
C ARG A 138 6.38 -2.61 -0.70
N VAL A 139 6.08 -2.43 -1.99
CA VAL A 139 5.36 -3.43 -2.78
C VAL A 139 6.17 -4.71 -2.94
N ALA A 140 7.47 -4.61 -3.19
CA ALA A 140 8.35 -5.77 -3.23
C ALA A 140 8.36 -6.52 -1.89
N ALA A 141 8.49 -5.81 -0.76
CA ALA A 141 8.41 -6.40 0.58
C ALA A 141 7.04 -7.02 0.86
N GLY A 142 5.96 -6.32 0.50
CA GLY A 142 4.58 -6.79 0.67
C GLY A 142 4.24 -8.02 -0.17
N ALA A 143 4.85 -8.16 -1.36
CA ALA A 143 4.69 -9.36 -2.18
C ALA A 143 5.21 -10.62 -1.45
N PHE A 144 6.33 -10.53 -0.73
CA PHE A 144 6.80 -11.63 0.13
C PHE A 144 5.85 -11.92 1.30
N ALA A 145 5.27 -10.88 1.90
CA ALA A 145 4.24 -11.06 2.93
C ALA A 145 2.99 -11.75 2.37
N LYS A 146 2.54 -11.39 1.18
CA LYS A 146 1.43 -12.07 0.48
C LYS A 146 1.75 -13.55 0.20
N LEU A 147 2.97 -13.85 -0.29
CA LEU A 147 3.40 -15.23 -0.52
C LEU A 147 3.41 -16.05 0.78
N PHE A 148 3.85 -15.44 1.88
CA PHE A 148 3.75 -16.09 3.19
C PHE A 148 2.30 -16.30 3.63
N LEU A 149 1.44 -15.29 3.54
CA LEU A 149 0.03 -15.37 3.90
C LEU A 149 -0.74 -16.43 3.09
N ARG A 150 -0.43 -16.62 1.82
CA ARG A 150 -0.99 -17.68 0.97
C ARG A 150 -0.73 -19.09 1.53
N THR A 151 0.37 -19.29 2.25
CA THR A 151 0.62 -20.60 2.92
C THR A 151 -0.39 -20.90 4.03
N LEU A 152 -1.11 -19.88 4.50
CA LEU A 152 -2.17 -19.95 5.50
C LEU A 152 -3.59 -19.80 4.90
N GLY A 153 -3.70 -19.70 3.56
CA GLY A 153 -4.98 -19.48 2.90
C GLY A 153 -5.49 -18.03 3.00
N ILE A 154 -4.63 -17.06 3.32
CA ILE A 154 -4.99 -15.63 3.43
C ILE A 154 -4.55 -14.91 2.16
N GLU A 155 -5.47 -14.15 1.56
CA GLU A 155 -5.20 -13.33 0.38
C GLU A 155 -5.51 -11.85 0.63
N VAL A 156 -4.79 -10.97 -0.07
CA VAL A 156 -4.96 -9.51 0.04
C VAL A 156 -5.03 -8.90 -1.34
N ALA A 157 -6.09 -8.15 -1.60
CA ALA A 157 -6.30 -7.43 -2.86
C ALA A 157 -6.96 -6.07 -2.61
N SER A 158 -6.87 -5.17 -3.60
CA SER A 158 -7.51 -3.85 -3.54
C SER A 158 -8.28 -3.52 -4.81
N HIS A 159 -9.22 -2.62 -4.65
CA HIS A 159 -9.89 -1.94 -5.75
C HIS A 159 -10.10 -0.45 -5.44
N VAL A 160 -10.49 0.32 -6.44
CA VAL A 160 -10.77 1.74 -6.30
C VAL A 160 -12.28 1.94 -6.15
N ILE A 161 -12.68 2.66 -5.10
CA ILE A 161 -14.08 2.95 -4.83
C ILE A 161 -14.45 4.41 -5.14
N ARG A 162 -13.47 5.32 -5.24
CA ARG A 162 -13.73 6.72 -5.60
C ARG A 162 -12.56 7.34 -6.36
N VAL A 163 -12.86 8.12 -7.39
CA VAL A 163 -11.93 9.07 -8.03
C VAL A 163 -12.64 10.41 -8.15
N GLY A 164 -12.09 11.44 -7.51
CA GLY A 164 -12.71 12.75 -7.47
C GLY A 164 -14.15 12.72 -6.94
N ARG A 165 -15.09 13.10 -7.79
CA ARG A 165 -16.53 13.15 -7.48
C ARG A 165 -17.26 11.84 -7.77
N VAL A 166 -16.63 10.90 -8.49
CA VAL A 166 -17.25 9.65 -8.92
C VAL A 166 -16.95 8.56 -7.93
N GLU A 167 -18.01 7.94 -7.41
CA GLU A 167 -17.95 6.89 -6.38
C GLU A 167 -18.70 5.64 -6.82
N LEU A 168 -18.22 4.48 -6.40
CA LEU A 168 -18.92 3.21 -6.44
C LEU A 168 -19.96 3.20 -5.31
N ASP A 169 -21.23 3.00 -5.65
CA ASP A 169 -22.38 3.14 -4.75
C ASP A 169 -22.76 1.87 -3.96
N ARG A 170 -21.94 0.82 -4.08
CA ARG A 170 -22.16 -0.47 -3.42
C ARG A 170 -20.87 -1.06 -2.85
N ALA A 171 -21.01 -1.97 -1.90
CA ALA A 171 -19.92 -2.84 -1.49
C ALA A 171 -19.57 -3.84 -2.62
N ALA A 172 -18.31 -4.20 -2.70
CA ALA A 172 -17.80 -5.23 -3.62
C ALA A 172 -17.60 -6.56 -2.87
N ALA A 173 -17.91 -7.67 -3.54
CA ALA A 173 -17.58 -8.98 -3.03
C ALA A 173 -16.10 -9.31 -3.26
N TRP A 174 -15.54 -10.19 -2.44
CA TRP A 174 -14.14 -10.62 -2.58
C TRP A 174 -13.79 -11.09 -3.99
N ASP A 175 -14.63 -11.94 -4.59
CA ASP A 175 -14.38 -12.49 -5.93
C ASP A 175 -14.30 -11.39 -7.01
N GLU A 176 -15.09 -10.32 -6.89
CA GLU A 176 -15.03 -9.17 -7.80
C GLU A 176 -13.70 -8.42 -7.65
N ILE A 177 -13.26 -8.21 -6.39
CA ILE A 177 -11.99 -7.52 -6.08
C ILE A 177 -10.80 -8.35 -6.56
N ALA A 178 -10.80 -9.65 -6.28
CA ALA A 178 -9.77 -10.57 -6.72
C ALA A 178 -9.67 -10.63 -8.25
N ALA A 179 -10.82 -10.65 -8.95
CA ALA A 179 -10.87 -10.64 -10.41
C ALA A 179 -10.29 -9.35 -11.01
N VAL A 180 -10.56 -8.17 -10.40
CA VAL A 180 -9.95 -6.91 -10.83
C VAL A 180 -8.45 -6.90 -10.62
N ALA A 181 -7.98 -7.40 -9.48
CA ALA A 181 -6.54 -7.49 -9.17
C ALA A 181 -5.78 -8.45 -10.11
N ALA A 182 -6.47 -9.43 -10.69
CA ALA A 182 -5.92 -10.42 -11.62
C ALA A 182 -5.84 -9.95 -13.08
N LYS A 183 -6.47 -8.81 -13.46
CA LYS A 183 -6.49 -8.32 -14.84
C LYS A 183 -5.09 -8.00 -15.38
N ASP A 184 -4.88 -8.29 -16.67
CA ASP A 184 -3.65 -7.93 -17.40
C ASP A 184 -3.65 -6.49 -17.92
N GLU A 185 -4.79 -5.83 -17.92
CA GLU A 185 -4.95 -4.42 -18.22
C GLU A 185 -5.65 -3.72 -17.05
N ILE A 186 -5.01 -2.72 -16.47
CA ILE A 186 -5.52 -1.96 -15.33
C ILE A 186 -5.75 -0.52 -15.77
N VAL A 187 -7.02 -0.09 -15.76
CA VAL A 187 -7.43 1.29 -16.03
C VAL A 187 -7.50 2.06 -14.72
N LEU A 188 -8.51 1.83 -13.90
CA LEU A 188 -8.65 2.47 -12.59
C LEU A 188 -8.94 1.48 -11.46
N SER A 189 -8.96 0.18 -11.76
CA SER A 189 -9.17 -0.91 -10.78
C SER A 189 -10.52 -0.84 -10.07
N CYS A 190 -11.58 -0.35 -10.70
CA CYS A 190 -12.92 -0.41 -10.16
C CYS A 190 -13.59 -1.74 -10.55
N VAL A 191 -14.37 -2.34 -9.63
CA VAL A 191 -15.09 -3.61 -9.88
C VAL A 191 -16.27 -3.43 -10.83
N ASP A 192 -16.82 -2.22 -10.94
CA ASP A 192 -17.94 -1.88 -11.82
C ASP A 192 -17.45 -1.11 -13.06
N ALA A 193 -17.62 -1.69 -14.23
CA ALA A 193 -17.11 -1.14 -15.49
C ALA A 193 -17.77 0.22 -15.86
N ALA A 194 -19.06 0.42 -15.54
CA ALA A 194 -19.73 1.67 -15.83
C ALA A 194 -19.23 2.80 -14.92
N THR A 195 -19.02 2.50 -13.64
CA THR A 195 -18.40 3.43 -12.69
C THR A 195 -16.94 3.72 -13.06
N GLU A 196 -16.17 2.71 -13.49
CA GLU A 196 -14.78 2.90 -13.95
C GLU A 196 -14.70 3.84 -15.17
N ALA A 197 -15.65 3.72 -16.12
CA ALA A 197 -15.71 4.62 -17.26
C ALA A 197 -15.98 6.07 -16.84
N ARG A 198 -16.90 6.32 -15.91
CA ARG A 198 -17.15 7.66 -15.34
C ARG A 198 -15.94 8.20 -14.56
N MET A 199 -15.24 7.35 -13.81
CA MET A 199 -14.00 7.73 -13.13
C MET A 199 -12.92 8.15 -14.13
N LYS A 200 -12.82 7.47 -15.27
CA LYS A 200 -11.92 7.83 -16.36
C LYS A 200 -12.25 9.20 -16.94
N GLU A 201 -13.52 9.50 -17.19
CA GLU A 201 -13.99 10.82 -17.65
C GLU A 201 -13.61 11.93 -16.64
N GLU A 202 -13.76 11.65 -15.34
CA GLU A 202 -13.35 12.58 -14.27
C GLU A 202 -11.85 12.88 -14.34
N VAL A 203 -10.98 11.88 -14.54
CA VAL A 203 -9.53 12.07 -14.72
C VAL A 203 -9.23 12.89 -15.98
N GLU A 204 -9.96 12.67 -17.07
CA GLU A 204 -9.78 13.42 -18.32
C GLU A 204 -10.19 14.90 -18.17
N GLU A 205 -11.31 15.18 -17.47
CA GLU A 205 -11.73 16.54 -17.17
C GLU A 205 -10.67 17.29 -16.37
N VAL A 206 -10.17 16.68 -15.29
CA VAL A 206 -9.12 17.24 -14.43
C VAL A 206 -7.82 17.47 -15.21
N SER A 207 -7.42 16.51 -16.05
CA SER A 207 -6.22 16.63 -16.90
C SER A 207 -6.30 17.83 -17.85
N ARG A 208 -7.49 18.15 -18.40
CA ARG A 208 -7.70 19.29 -19.30
C ARG A 208 -7.51 20.63 -18.60
N THR A 209 -7.80 20.72 -17.31
CA THR A 209 -7.60 21.94 -16.50
C THR A 209 -6.16 22.12 -16.01
N GLY A 210 -5.31 21.09 -16.19
CA GLY A 210 -3.92 21.10 -15.68
C GLY A 210 -3.82 20.82 -14.18
N ASP A 211 -4.86 20.20 -13.61
CA ASP A 211 -4.99 19.85 -12.19
C ASP A 211 -4.70 18.35 -11.94
N THR A 212 -4.86 17.90 -10.70
CA THR A 212 -4.73 16.51 -10.25
C THR A 212 -5.93 16.10 -9.42
N VAL A 213 -6.19 14.80 -9.31
CA VAL A 213 -7.33 14.27 -8.58
C VAL A 213 -6.89 13.22 -7.56
N GLY A 214 -7.53 13.26 -6.39
CA GLY A 214 -7.45 12.24 -5.36
C GLY A 214 -8.57 11.21 -5.48
N GLY A 215 -8.71 10.38 -4.46
CA GLY A 215 -9.77 9.37 -4.42
C GLY A 215 -9.61 8.44 -3.23
N VAL A 216 -10.31 7.31 -3.29
CA VAL A 216 -10.36 6.31 -2.23
C VAL A 216 -10.13 4.93 -2.82
N PHE A 217 -9.19 4.21 -2.26
CA PHE A 217 -9.02 2.77 -2.48
C PHE A 217 -9.57 1.99 -1.28
N GLU A 218 -9.98 0.76 -1.54
CA GLU A 218 -10.33 -0.23 -0.53
C GLU A 218 -9.41 -1.44 -0.68
N VAL A 219 -8.85 -1.91 0.44
CA VAL A 219 -8.06 -3.14 0.55
C VAL A 219 -8.85 -4.14 1.37
N VAL A 220 -8.96 -5.35 0.85
CA VAL A 220 -9.58 -6.48 1.54
C VAL A 220 -8.53 -7.56 1.81
N ALA A 221 -8.45 -8.01 3.08
CA ALA A 221 -7.71 -9.22 3.43
C ALA A 221 -8.72 -10.34 3.74
N HIS A 222 -8.77 -11.31 2.83
CA HIS A 222 -9.69 -12.45 2.83
C HIS A 222 -9.07 -13.67 3.49
N GLY A 223 -9.90 -14.48 4.18
CA GLY A 223 -9.46 -15.73 4.80
C GLY A 223 -8.69 -15.55 6.12
N VAL A 224 -8.71 -14.36 6.69
CA VAL A 224 -8.05 -14.09 7.98
C VAL A 224 -8.85 -14.74 9.11
N PRO A 225 -8.25 -15.67 9.90
CA PRO A 225 -8.97 -16.31 11.00
C PRO A 225 -9.29 -15.31 12.11
N ALA A 226 -10.32 -15.59 12.90
CA ALA A 226 -10.55 -14.86 14.15
C ALA A 226 -9.34 -14.99 15.07
N GLY A 227 -8.99 -13.90 15.77
CA GLY A 227 -7.98 -13.90 16.82
C GLY A 227 -6.60 -13.33 16.46
N LEU A 228 -6.42 -12.63 15.33
CA LEU A 228 -5.23 -11.81 15.09
C LEU A 228 -5.39 -10.43 15.73
N GLY A 229 -4.31 -9.89 16.27
CA GLY A 229 -4.34 -8.67 17.09
C GLY A 229 -4.79 -8.95 18.52
N THR A 230 -5.02 -7.91 19.30
CA THR A 230 -5.41 -8.02 20.70
C THR A 230 -6.24 -6.82 21.16
N TYR A 231 -7.10 -7.05 22.14
CA TYR A 231 -7.77 -5.98 22.91
C TYR A 231 -7.01 -5.61 24.19
N ALA A 232 -6.02 -6.43 24.58
CA ALA A 232 -5.34 -6.28 25.85
C ALA A 232 -4.37 -5.09 25.90
N ASN A 233 -3.68 -4.81 24.78
CA ASN A 233 -2.70 -3.73 24.66
C ASN A 233 -3.09 -2.80 23.51
N TRP A 234 -3.08 -1.50 23.75
CA TRP A 234 -3.50 -0.49 22.77
C TRP A 234 -2.63 -0.44 21.52
N ASP A 235 -1.33 -0.70 21.64
CA ASP A 235 -0.32 -0.66 20.57
C ASP A 235 -0.22 -1.96 19.75
N GLU A 236 -0.93 -3.01 20.16
CA GLU A 236 -1.00 -4.30 19.44
C GLU A 236 -2.38 -4.54 18.81
N ARG A 237 -3.29 -3.57 18.88
CA ARG A 237 -4.60 -3.63 18.23
C ARG A 237 -4.43 -3.68 16.72
N LEU A 238 -5.12 -4.64 16.07
CA LEU A 238 -5.06 -4.83 14.60
C LEU A 238 -5.53 -3.59 13.83
N ASP A 239 -6.64 -2.98 14.25
CA ASP A 239 -7.17 -1.74 13.64
C ASP A 239 -6.17 -0.59 13.72
N GLY A 240 -5.53 -0.40 14.87
CA GLY A 240 -4.50 0.61 15.08
C GLY A 240 -3.27 0.38 14.19
N LEU A 241 -2.78 -0.85 14.10
CA LEU A 241 -1.63 -1.21 13.29
C LEU A 241 -1.91 -1.06 11.79
N LEU A 242 -3.10 -1.45 11.31
CA LEU A 242 -3.54 -1.26 9.94
C LEU A 242 -3.66 0.23 9.59
N ALA A 243 -4.28 1.02 10.46
CA ALA A 243 -4.41 2.46 10.27
C ALA A 243 -3.04 3.13 10.19
N TRP A 244 -2.11 2.81 11.10
CA TRP A 244 -0.73 3.31 11.09
C TRP A 244 0.01 2.94 9.79
N SER A 245 -0.07 1.68 9.37
CA SER A 245 0.65 1.19 8.20
C SER A 245 0.16 1.86 6.91
N VAL A 246 -1.16 1.95 6.71
CA VAL A 246 -1.76 2.58 5.52
C VAL A 246 -1.60 4.10 5.55
N MET A 247 -1.74 4.76 6.73
CA MET A 247 -1.50 6.20 6.87
C MET A 247 -0.05 6.59 6.56
N SER A 248 0.91 5.67 6.69
CA SER A 248 2.32 5.91 6.35
C SER A 248 2.60 6.06 4.85
N LEU A 249 1.63 5.75 3.99
CA LEU A 249 1.77 5.89 2.54
C LEU A 249 1.68 7.35 2.10
N GLN A 250 2.44 7.69 1.07
CA GLN A 250 2.42 9.02 0.48
C GLN A 250 0.99 9.37 0.02
N ALA A 251 0.59 10.61 0.23
CA ALA A 251 -0.70 11.21 -0.11
C ALA A 251 -1.91 10.70 0.67
N VAL A 252 -1.83 9.65 1.47
CA VAL A 252 -2.92 9.21 2.34
C VAL A 252 -3.16 10.26 3.44
N LYS A 253 -4.42 10.64 3.68
CA LYS A 253 -4.84 11.68 4.63
C LYS A 253 -5.90 11.20 5.63
N ALA A 254 -6.55 10.07 5.34
CA ALA A 254 -7.44 9.38 6.27
C ALA A 254 -7.41 7.86 5.99
N VAL A 255 -7.73 7.08 7.02
CA VAL A 255 -7.88 5.62 6.96
C VAL A 255 -9.17 5.26 7.68
N GLU A 256 -9.94 4.34 7.10
CA GLU A 256 -11.14 3.77 7.69
C GLU A 256 -11.03 2.25 7.81
N ILE A 257 -11.63 1.70 8.86
CA ILE A 257 -11.85 0.26 9.03
C ILE A 257 -13.36 0.00 8.93
N GLY A 258 -13.75 -0.93 8.07
CA GLY A 258 -15.15 -1.28 7.85
C GLY A 258 -15.98 -0.07 7.41
N ARG A 259 -17.06 0.23 8.13
CA ARG A 259 -17.96 1.35 7.84
C ARG A 259 -17.39 2.73 8.19
N GLY A 260 -16.30 2.77 8.95
CA GLY A 260 -15.52 3.97 9.23
C GLY A 260 -16.36 5.16 9.69
N VAL A 261 -16.20 6.31 9.02
CA VAL A 261 -16.86 7.58 9.38
C VAL A 261 -18.39 7.45 9.35
N THR A 262 -18.96 6.70 8.41
CA THR A 262 -20.42 6.55 8.32
C THR A 262 -21.03 5.78 9.50
N ALA A 263 -20.23 5.04 10.26
CA ALA A 263 -20.67 4.43 11.52
C ALA A 263 -21.00 5.49 12.59
N ALA A 264 -20.23 6.59 12.63
CA ALA A 264 -20.46 7.68 13.58
C ALA A 264 -21.77 8.47 13.31
N GLU A 265 -22.29 8.40 12.10
CA GLU A 265 -23.54 9.04 11.68
C GLU A 265 -24.77 8.15 11.94
N SER A 266 -24.58 6.94 12.47
CA SER A 266 -25.60 5.91 12.56
C SER A 266 -25.90 5.53 14.02
N PHE A 267 -27.12 5.06 14.29
CA PHE A 267 -27.45 4.47 15.58
C PHE A 267 -26.79 3.10 15.74
N GLY A 268 -26.38 2.73 16.96
CA GLY A 268 -25.68 1.47 17.25
C GLY A 268 -26.41 0.23 16.74
N SER A 269 -27.74 0.19 16.84
CA SER A 269 -28.57 -0.93 16.31
C SER A 269 -28.52 -1.08 14.78
N LYS A 270 -27.92 -0.14 14.06
CA LYS A 270 -27.77 -0.14 12.59
C LYS A 270 -26.31 -0.34 12.15
N VAL A 271 -25.39 -0.31 13.10
CA VAL A 271 -23.95 -0.43 12.85
C VAL A 271 -23.41 -1.74 13.33
N HIS A 272 -23.74 -2.13 14.58
CA HIS A 272 -23.20 -3.36 15.16
C HIS A 272 -23.74 -4.59 14.42
N ASP A 273 -22.83 -5.48 14.02
CA ASP A 273 -23.17 -6.68 13.27
C ASP A 273 -23.76 -7.73 14.22
N PRO A 274 -25.00 -8.23 13.99
CA PRO A 274 -25.56 -9.32 14.78
C PRO A 274 -24.71 -10.59 14.63
N ILE A 275 -24.58 -11.34 15.74
CA ILE A 275 -23.86 -12.60 15.76
C ILE A 275 -24.85 -13.75 15.70
N HIS A 276 -24.70 -14.64 14.72
CA HIS A 276 -25.50 -15.83 14.54
C HIS A 276 -24.63 -17.08 14.67
N TYR A 277 -25.25 -18.20 14.98
CA TYR A 277 -24.61 -19.51 15.01
C TYR A 277 -25.21 -20.38 13.89
N ALA A 278 -24.37 -20.78 12.94
CA ALA A 278 -24.81 -21.61 11.82
C ALA A 278 -25.02 -23.07 12.22
N ALA A 279 -26.16 -23.64 11.84
CA ALA A 279 -26.44 -25.06 12.09
C ALA A 279 -25.48 -25.98 11.33
N GLU A 280 -25.10 -25.58 10.09
CA GLU A 280 -24.17 -26.30 9.24
C GLU A 280 -22.85 -25.55 9.10
N PRO A 281 -21.74 -26.24 8.78
CA PRO A 281 -20.45 -25.57 8.48
C PRO A 281 -20.58 -24.55 7.37
N THR A 282 -20.00 -23.36 7.56
CA THR A 282 -20.11 -22.20 6.65
C THR A 282 -18.91 -22.06 5.71
N GLY A 283 -17.94 -22.97 5.77
CA GLY A 283 -16.64 -22.80 5.09
C GLY A 283 -15.63 -21.99 5.92
N GLN A 284 -16.09 -21.21 6.90
CA GLN A 284 -15.21 -20.54 7.87
C GLN A 284 -14.79 -21.50 8.99
N PRO A 285 -13.65 -21.25 9.67
CA PRO A 285 -13.22 -22.07 10.80
C PRO A 285 -14.22 -22.10 11.96
N THR A 286 -14.93 -21.00 12.20
CA THR A 286 -15.95 -20.90 13.26
C THR A 286 -17.36 -20.98 12.68
N ARG A 287 -18.32 -21.43 13.47
CA ARG A 287 -19.76 -21.45 13.13
C ARG A 287 -20.48 -20.16 13.53
N PHE A 288 -19.78 -19.24 14.18
CA PHE A 288 -20.30 -17.90 14.43
C PHE A 288 -20.18 -17.06 13.17
N THR A 289 -21.27 -16.51 12.69
CA THR A 289 -21.36 -15.74 11.46
C THR A 289 -21.97 -14.38 11.69
N ARG A 290 -21.71 -13.46 10.78
CA ARG A 290 -22.31 -12.13 10.74
C ARG A 290 -22.97 -11.92 9.39
N PRO A 291 -24.26 -11.51 9.33
CA PRO A 291 -24.94 -11.25 8.06
C PRO A 291 -24.43 -9.99 7.35
N GLN A 292 -23.67 -9.17 8.06
CA GLN A 292 -23.05 -7.93 7.59
C GLN A 292 -21.62 -7.86 8.11
N ASN A 293 -20.81 -6.99 7.54
CA ASN A 293 -19.44 -6.76 7.99
C ASN A 293 -19.17 -5.25 8.16
N ASN A 294 -20.03 -4.58 8.93
CA ASN A 294 -19.86 -3.15 9.22
C ASN A 294 -18.60 -2.87 10.04
N ALA A 295 -18.19 -3.81 10.90
CA ALA A 295 -16.97 -3.76 11.67
C ALA A 295 -15.70 -3.91 10.81
N GLY A 296 -15.82 -4.34 9.54
CA GLY A 296 -14.69 -4.56 8.65
C GLY A 296 -13.74 -5.63 9.13
N GLY A 297 -14.28 -6.75 9.66
CA GLY A 297 -13.50 -7.92 10.10
C GLY A 297 -12.79 -7.76 11.45
N ILE A 298 -12.97 -6.63 12.16
CA ILE A 298 -12.23 -6.32 13.40
C ILE A 298 -13.18 -5.83 14.48
N GLU A 299 -13.15 -6.50 15.63
CA GLU A 299 -13.90 -6.10 16.82
C GLU A 299 -12.94 -5.95 18.00
N GLY A 300 -12.93 -4.76 18.64
CA GLY A 300 -12.07 -4.48 19.77
C GLY A 300 -10.57 -4.60 19.50
N GLY A 301 -10.12 -4.51 18.23
CA GLY A 301 -8.71 -4.67 17.83
C GLY A 301 -8.30 -6.10 17.52
N VAL A 302 -9.27 -7.02 17.43
CA VAL A 302 -9.07 -8.45 17.13
C VAL A 302 -9.82 -8.82 15.87
N SER A 303 -9.22 -9.58 14.96
CA SER A 303 -9.92 -10.12 13.79
C SER A 303 -11.04 -11.06 14.22
N ASN A 304 -12.19 -11.00 13.57
CA ASN A 304 -13.39 -11.74 13.95
C ASN A 304 -13.75 -12.90 13.01
N GLY A 305 -12.94 -13.14 11.96
CA GLY A 305 -13.12 -14.19 10.96
C GLY A 305 -13.82 -13.73 9.67
N GLU A 306 -14.39 -12.52 9.65
CA GLU A 306 -14.88 -11.90 8.43
C GLU A 306 -13.72 -11.20 7.69
N ASP A 307 -13.96 -10.80 6.42
CA ASP A 307 -12.98 -10.06 5.63
C ASP A 307 -12.55 -8.76 6.32
N ILE A 308 -11.24 -8.53 6.39
CA ILE A 308 -10.72 -7.27 6.90
C ILE A 308 -10.82 -6.25 5.78
N VAL A 309 -11.55 -5.15 6.03
CA VAL A 309 -11.80 -4.07 5.08
C VAL A 309 -11.15 -2.78 5.55
N VAL A 310 -10.18 -2.28 4.77
CA VAL A 310 -9.43 -1.04 5.07
C VAL A 310 -9.54 -0.09 3.88
N ARG A 311 -9.95 1.16 4.12
CA ARG A 311 -9.99 2.22 3.10
C ARG A 311 -8.94 3.27 3.36
N GLY A 312 -8.32 3.76 2.29
CA GLY A 312 -7.39 4.88 2.34
C GLY A 312 -7.83 6.02 1.44
N TYR A 313 -7.81 7.23 1.98
CA TYR A 313 -8.23 8.47 1.30
C TYR A 313 -7.00 9.24 0.87
N LEU A 314 -6.87 9.45 -0.44
CA LEU A 314 -5.74 10.17 -1.02
C LEU A 314 -6.12 11.60 -1.36
N LYS A 315 -5.28 12.54 -0.93
CA LYS A 315 -5.31 13.89 -1.49
C LYS A 315 -4.80 13.88 -2.94
N PRO A 316 -5.18 14.87 -3.78
CA PRO A 316 -4.56 15.08 -5.07
C PRO A 316 -3.04 15.22 -4.99
N ILE A 317 -2.33 14.88 -6.06
CA ILE A 317 -0.87 15.04 -6.14
C ILE A 317 -0.53 16.51 -6.16
N SER A 318 0.50 16.88 -5.42
CA SER A 318 0.90 18.29 -5.20
C SER A 318 1.66 18.93 -6.36
N THR A 319 2.07 18.18 -7.38
CA THR A 319 2.69 18.73 -8.58
C THR A 319 1.62 18.95 -9.65
N LEU A 320 1.27 20.20 -9.89
CA LEU A 320 0.24 20.61 -10.85
C LEU A 320 0.88 21.15 -12.12
N ARG A 321 0.29 20.87 -13.30
CA ARG A 321 0.70 21.52 -14.55
C ARG A 321 0.43 23.01 -14.54
N ARG A 322 -0.56 23.45 -13.75
CA ARG A 322 -0.81 24.85 -13.41
C ARG A 322 -0.32 25.09 -11.98
N PRO A 323 0.98 25.47 -11.78
CA PRO A 323 1.58 25.55 -10.46
C PRO A 323 0.89 26.58 -9.57
N LEU A 324 0.81 26.26 -8.27
CA LEU A 324 0.35 27.18 -7.24
C LEU A 324 1.45 28.21 -6.91
N GLU A 325 1.06 29.26 -6.22
CA GLU A 325 2.00 30.26 -5.67
C GLU A 325 2.96 29.62 -4.66
N SER A 326 4.20 30.07 -4.67
CA SER A 326 5.27 29.62 -3.80
C SER A 326 6.29 30.75 -3.59
N VAL A 327 7.41 30.44 -2.94
CA VAL A 327 8.53 31.36 -2.73
C VAL A 327 9.85 30.65 -3.03
N ARG A 328 10.84 31.40 -3.47
CA ARG A 328 12.20 30.85 -3.63
C ARG A 328 12.87 30.65 -2.27
N PHE A 329 13.64 29.56 -2.13
CA PHE A 329 14.40 29.32 -0.89
C PHE A 329 15.51 30.33 -0.65
N ASP A 330 16.17 30.79 -1.70
CA ASP A 330 17.33 31.69 -1.64
C ASP A 330 16.95 33.17 -1.46
N THR A 331 16.09 33.71 -2.33
CA THR A 331 15.75 35.16 -2.35
C THR A 331 14.54 35.52 -1.51
N ARG A 332 13.70 34.55 -1.13
CA ARG A 332 12.40 34.74 -0.46
C ARG A 332 11.35 35.46 -1.32
N GLU A 333 11.62 35.63 -2.59
CA GLU A 333 10.70 36.28 -3.54
C GLU A 333 9.54 35.32 -3.91
N ALA A 334 8.38 35.93 -4.15
CA ALA A 334 7.20 35.19 -4.65
C ALA A 334 7.47 34.61 -6.04
N THR A 335 7.08 33.39 -6.27
CA THR A 335 7.24 32.66 -7.53
C THR A 335 6.18 31.57 -7.65
N SER A 336 6.17 30.86 -8.76
CA SER A 336 5.41 29.62 -8.89
C SER A 336 6.16 28.42 -8.28
N ALA A 337 5.40 27.45 -7.78
CA ALA A 337 5.95 26.19 -7.29
C ALA A 337 6.74 25.46 -8.38
N SER A 338 7.80 24.77 -8.01
CA SER A 338 8.57 23.93 -8.94
C SER A 338 7.67 22.87 -9.58
N TYR A 339 7.81 22.70 -10.90
CA TYR A 339 7.11 21.67 -11.65
C TYR A 339 8.04 20.48 -11.92
N GLU A 340 7.64 19.33 -11.49
CA GLU A 340 8.26 18.04 -11.81
C GLU A 340 7.24 17.17 -12.57
N ARG A 341 7.71 16.25 -13.40
CA ARG A 341 6.82 15.33 -14.10
C ARG A 341 5.97 14.55 -13.09
N SER A 342 4.67 14.59 -13.26
CA SER A 342 3.70 14.08 -12.29
C SER A 342 2.56 13.34 -12.99
N ASP A 343 1.93 12.45 -12.21
CA ASP A 343 0.69 11.77 -12.56
C ASP A 343 -0.51 12.72 -12.37
N ILE A 344 -1.63 12.44 -13.02
CA ILE A 344 -2.92 13.11 -12.77
C ILE A 344 -3.70 12.37 -11.67
N CYS A 345 -3.68 11.04 -11.73
CA CYS A 345 -4.34 10.15 -10.77
C CYS A 345 -3.39 9.00 -10.39
N VAL A 346 -3.30 8.69 -9.10
CA VAL A 346 -2.46 7.56 -8.58
C VAL A 346 -3.24 6.60 -7.70
N VAL A 347 -4.55 6.73 -7.64
CA VAL A 347 -5.38 5.94 -6.69
C VAL A 347 -5.18 4.43 -6.88
N PRO A 348 -5.16 3.86 -8.11
CA PRO A 348 -4.90 2.43 -8.29
C PRO A 348 -3.54 2.00 -7.77
N ALA A 349 -2.49 2.75 -8.06
CA ALA A 349 -1.13 2.45 -7.61
C ALA A 349 -0.98 2.52 -6.08
N ALA A 350 -1.70 3.46 -5.45
CA ALA A 350 -1.74 3.58 -3.99
C ALA A 350 -2.50 2.39 -3.36
N GLY A 351 -3.55 1.88 -4.00
CA GLY A 351 -4.23 0.64 -3.60
C GLY A 351 -3.26 -0.54 -3.54
N VAL A 352 -2.44 -0.74 -4.58
CA VAL A 352 -1.42 -1.82 -4.61
C VAL A 352 -0.37 -1.63 -3.52
N ALA A 353 0.08 -0.39 -3.27
CA ALA A 353 0.99 -0.11 -2.16
C ALA A 353 0.34 -0.36 -0.79
N ALA A 354 -0.96 -0.07 -0.66
CA ALA A 354 -1.72 -0.34 0.56
C ALA A 354 -1.94 -1.86 0.78
N GLU A 355 -2.17 -2.64 -0.28
CA GLU A 355 -2.18 -4.11 -0.19
C GLU A 355 -0.89 -4.63 0.45
N ALA A 356 0.26 -4.11 0.02
CA ALA A 356 1.56 -4.47 0.57
C ALA A 356 1.66 -4.16 2.07
N MET A 357 1.19 -2.99 2.49
CA MET A 357 1.23 -2.56 3.90
C MET A 357 0.26 -3.38 4.77
N VAL A 358 -0.95 -3.66 4.27
CA VAL A 358 -1.92 -4.54 4.95
C VAL A 358 -1.36 -5.95 5.05
N ALA A 359 -0.80 -6.50 3.97
CA ALA A 359 -0.20 -7.84 3.97
C ALA A 359 0.97 -7.95 4.97
N LEU A 360 1.87 -6.95 5.03
CA LEU A 360 2.98 -6.92 5.99
C LEU A 360 2.47 -6.88 7.44
N THR A 361 1.40 -6.12 7.70
CA THR A 361 0.79 -6.02 9.03
C THR A 361 0.15 -7.33 9.45
N VAL A 362 -0.70 -7.92 8.60
CA VAL A 362 -1.37 -9.20 8.87
C VAL A 362 -0.36 -10.34 8.99
N ALA A 363 0.65 -10.38 8.11
CA ALA A 363 1.73 -11.37 8.17
C ALA A 363 2.55 -11.25 9.47
N GLY A 364 2.83 -10.02 9.91
CA GLY A 364 3.52 -9.76 11.19
C GLY A 364 2.75 -10.31 12.39
N LEU A 365 1.44 -10.09 12.44
CA LEU A 365 0.56 -10.60 13.50
C LEU A 365 0.38 -12.13 13.41
N ALA A 366 0.27 -12.69 12.20
CA ALA A 366 0.21 -14.14 12.02
C ALA A 366 1.50 -14.82 12.50
N GLN A 367 2.66 -14.26 12.15
CA GLN A 367 3.96 -14.74 12.64
C GLN A 367 4.10 -14.61 14.17
N GLN A 368 3.57 -13.54 14.76
CA GLN A 368 3.58 -13.34 16.21
C GLN A 368 2.69 -14.35 16.93
N LYS A 369 1.48 -14.59 16.41
CA LYS A 369 0.50 -15.48 17.03
C LYS A 369 0.87 -16.95 16.91
N PHE A 370 1.26 -17.39 15.70
CA PHE A 370 1.49 -18.82 15.42
C PHE A 370 2.96 -19.21 15.61
N GLY A 371 3.89 -18.24 15.58
CA GLY A 371 5.32 -18.50 15.82
C GLY A 371 5.94 -19.41 14.77
N GLY A 372 7.10 -19.97 15.14
CA GLY A 372 7.85 -20.93 14.32
C GLY A 372 8.89 -20.29 13.40
N ASP A 373 10.02 -20.99 13.24
CA ASP A 373 11.12 -20.58 12.38
C ASP A 373 11.00 -21.16 10.96
N SER A 374 10.05 -22.07 10.75
CA SER A 374 9.73 -22.68 9.45
C SER A 374 8.24 -22.65 9.16
N VAL A 375 7.88 -22.66 7.86
CA VAL A 375 6.48 -22.76 7.43
C VAL A 375 5.81 -24.02 7.95
N LEU A 376 6.53 -25.15 8.05
CA LEU A 376 5.98 -26.41 8.58
C LEU A 376 5.57 -26.29 10.03
N GLU A 377 6.42 -25.67 10.85
CA GLU A 377 6.13 -25.43 12.26
C GLU A 377 4.98 -24.45 12.45
N LEU A 378 5.04 -23.31 11.77
CA LEU A 378 4.01 -22.28 11.81
C LEU A 378 2.66 -22.86 11.37
N LYS A 379 2.64 -23.62 10.26
CA LYS A 379 1.40 -24.22 9.75
C LYS A 379 0.81 -25.23 10.74
N ARG A 380 1.61 -26.06 11.39
CA ARG A 380 1.12 -26.97 12.45
C ARG A 380 0.45 -26.20 13.58
N ASN A 381 1.05 -25.08 14.01
CA ASN A 381 0.48 -24.24 15.07
C ASN A 381 -0.81 -23.54 14.60
N PHE A 382 -0.82 -23.06 13.37
CA PHE A 382 -2.01 -22.48 12.72
C PHE A 382 -3.14 -23.49 12.62
N ASP A 383 -2.89 -24.70 12.07
CA ASP A 383 -3.89 -25.74 11.89
C ASP A 383 -4.47 -26.19 13.25
N GLY A 384 -3.62 -26.35 14.29
CA GLY A 384 -4.08 -26.64 15.64
C GLY A 384 -4.95 -25.54 16.25
N TYR A 385 -4.66 -24.27 15.96
CA TYR A 385 -5.52 -23.16 16.36
C TYR A 385 -6.86 -23.16 15.59
N ILE A 386 -6.85 -23.46 14.29
CA ILE A 386 -8.07 -23.59 13.49
C ILE A 386 -8.97 -24.72 14.05
N GLU A 387 -8.38 -25.85 14.43
CA GLU A 387 -9.13 -26.94 15.09
C GLU A 387 -9.74 -26.50 16.43
N GLN A 388 -8.97 -25.74 17.24
CA GLN A 388 -9.46 -25.21 18.51
C GLN A 388 -10.68 -24.29 18.32
N ILE A 389 -10.66 -23.36 17.38
CA ILE A 389 -11.80 -22.44 17.15
C ILE A 389 -12.99 -23.11 16.47
N ARG A 390 -12.78 -24.22 15.74
CA ARG A 390 -13.87 -25.07 15.22
C ARG A 390 -14.62 -25.82 16.33
N ALA A 391 -13.89 -26.20 17.37
CA ALA A 391 -14.45 -26.90 18.50
C ALA A 391 -15.16 -26.01 19.53
N TYR A 392 -14.96 -24.69 19.39
CA TYR A 392 -15.58 -23.71 20.28
C TYR A 392 -17.06 -23.51 19.93
#